data_f2f4c3797c4befa75598d0792cb48c6a
#
_entry.id   f2f4c3797c4befa75598d0792cb48c6a
#
_cell.length_a   1.000
_cell.length_b   1.000
_cell.length_c   1.000
_cell.angle_alpha   90.00
_cell.angle_beta   90.00
_cell.angle_gamma   90.00
#
_symmetry.space_group_name_H-M   'P 1'
#
loop_
_entity.id
_entity.type
_entity.pdbx_description
1 polymer ?
#
loop_
_entity_poly.entity_id
_entity_poly.type
_entity_poly.pdbx_seq_one_letter_code
_entity_poly.pdbx_strand_id
1 'polypeptide(L)'
;MLASDPGSPGWPNEDFVCAGPGAAVLLDGATTVPRHADTGCEHGVAWYARALGTALLATATAEPRQPLAGALAEAIAQVRDQHKDTCDLTHPATPAATVTTVRAEPGGIAYLALSDSSVAADFGDGRPPLILTDRHRAARARPDAAADAATGMIPRAGLRGVALLSDGATRITDLYQLLPWPAVIDVIRDHGPGRLIRQVRAAEAGDPDGERWPRAKLSDDATALYWHLT
;
A
#
# COMPACT_ATOMS: atom_id res chain seq x y z
N MET A 1 9.14 -8.60 7.77
CA MET A 1 10.11 -7.52 7.52
C MET A 1 9.41 -6.38 6.83
N LEU A 2 9.71 -5.13 7.18
CA LEU A 2 9.17 -3.96 6.50
C LEU A 2 10.22 -2.85 6.38
N ALA A 3 10.05 -1.98 5.39
CA ALA A 3 10.80 -0.74 5.23
C ALA A 3 9.94 0.30 4.53
N SER A 4 10.14 1.56 4.87
CA SER A 4 9.48 2.72 4.27
C SER A 4 10.48 3.88 4.24
N ASP A 5 10.49 4.62 3.14
CA ASP A 5 11.43 5.70 2.89
C ASP A 5 10.72 6.85 2.15
N PRO A 6 10.76 8.09 2.67
CA PRO A 6 10.10 9.21 2.01
C PRO A 6 10.78 9.57 0.70
N GLY A 7 9.99 9.92 -0.30
CA GLY A 7 10.48 10.32 -1.62
C GLY A 7 11.20 11.66 -1.62
N SER A 8 10.94 12.52 -0.64
CA SER A 8 11.51 13.86 -0.57
C SER A 8 11.93 14.23 0.85
N PRO A 9 13.20 14.64 1.07
CA PRO A 9 13.62 15.15 2.37
C PRO A 9 12.77 16.37 2.78
N GLY A 10 12.34 16.40 4.04
CA GLY A 10 11.59 17.53 4.61
C GLY A 10 10.07 17.47 4.39
N TRP A 11 9.55 16.44 3.71
CA TRP A 11 8.11 16.20 3.61
C TRP A 11 7.72 14.95 4.40
N PRO A 12 6.51 14.94 5.00
CA PRO A 12 5.99 13.73 5.63
C PRO A 12 5.90 12.60 4.61
N ASN A 13 6.28 11.40 5.02
CA ASN A 13 5.99 10.19 4.28
C ASN A 13 4.47 9.97 4.28
N GLU A 14 3.86 9.94 3.11
CA GLU A 14 2.41 9.73 2.92
C GLU A 14 2.06 8.23 2.87
N ASP A 15 3.07 7.36 2.71
CA ASP A 15 2.89 5.91 2.87
C ASP A 15 2.75 5.52 4.35
N PHE A 16 1.96 4.50 4.60
CA PHE A 16 1.85 3.89 5.91
C PHE A 16 1.82 2.36 5.81
N VAL A 17 2.59 1.70 6.67
CA VAL A 17 2.62 0.24 6.75
C VAL A 17 2.59 -0.20 8.21
N CYS A 18 1.75 -1.18 8.50
CA CYS A 18 1.73 -1.82 9.81
C CYS A 18 1.36 -3.31 9.70
N ALA A 19 1.75 -4.08 10.71
CA ALA A 19 1.42 -5.49 10.81
C ALA A 19 1.13 -5.86 12.26
N GLY A 20 0.26 -6.84 12.42
CA GLY A 20 -0.11 -7.44 13.69
C GLY A 20 -0.22 -8.95 13.59
N PRO A 21 -0.69 -9.63 14.64
CA PRO A 21 -0.92 -11.06 14.58
C PRO A 21 -1.91 -11.43 13.48
N GLY A 22 -1.43 -12.11 12.44
CA GLY A 22 -2.26 -12.65 11.37
C GLY A 22 -2.75 -11.66 10.32
N ALA A 23 -2.31 -10.39 10.32
CA ALA A 23 -2.68 -9.42 9.28
C ALA A 23 -1.57 -8.39 9.04
N ALA A 24 -1.54 -7.83 7.84
CA ALA A 24 -0.68 -6.71 7.48
C ALA A 24 -1.41 -5.77 6.53
N VAL A 25 -1.09 -4.47 6.63
CA VAL A 25 -1.74 -3.39 5.90
C VAL A 25 -0.67 -2.46 5.36
N LEU A 26 -0.83 -2.02 4.10
CA LEU A 26 -0.04 -0.96 3.50
C LEU A 26 -0.99 0.00 2.79
N LEU A 27 -0.79 1.29 3.02
CA LEU A 27 -1.48 2.38 2.35
C LEU A 27 -0.45 3.32 1.75
N ASP A 28 -0.77 3.83 0.57
CA ASP A 28 -0.03 4.88 -0.11
C ASP A 28 -0.95 6.09 -0.22
N GLY A 29 -0.53 7.20 0.34
CA GLY A 29 -1.31 8.42 0.41
C GLY A 29 -1.44 9.11 -0.93
N ALA A 30 -2.66 9.28 -1.42
CA ALA A 30 -2.94 9.87 -2.72
C ALA A 30 -3.22 11.37 -2.62
N THR A 31 -2.30 12.19 -3.15
CA THR A 31 -2.45 13.64 -3.27
C THR A 31 -2.86 14.00 -4.70
N THR A 32 -4.07 14.51 -4.88
CA THR A 32 -4.62 14.86 -6.20
C THR A 32 -4.44 16.32 -6.59
N VAL A 33 -3.88 17.14 -5.71
CA VAL A 33 -3.69 18.59 -5.88
C VAL A 33 -2.29 19.01 -5.45
N PRO A 34 -1.80 20.20 -5.89
CA PRO A 34 -0.55 20.73 -5.37
C PRO A 34 -0.53 20.78 -3.84
N ARG A 35 0.61 20.48 -3.23
CA ARG A 35 0.76 20.29 -1.77
C ARG A 35 0.31 21.48 -0.89
N HIS A 36 0.19 22.69 -1.47
CA HIS A 36 -0.27 23.89 -0.78
C HIS A 36 -1.73 24.25 -1.10
N ALA A 37 -2.41 23.43 -1.89
CA ALA A 37 -3.82 23.67 -2.21
C ALA A 37 -4.70 23.32 -1.00
N ASP A 38 -5.82 24.02 -0.90
CA ASP A 38 -6.86 23.67 0.04
C ASP A 38 -7.43 22.28 -0.28
N THR A 39 -7.46 21.42 0.73
CA THR A 39 -8.00 20.06 0.65
C THR A 39 -9.35 19.92 1.36
N GLY A 40 -9.85 21.02 1.93
CA GLY A 40 -11.02 20.98 2.80
C GLY A 40 -10.78 20.27 4.14
N CYS A 41 -9.54 19.83 4.40
CA CYS A 41 -9.20 19.05 5.59
C CYS A 41 -7.96 19.63 6.28
N GLU A 42 -8.03 19.88 7.57
CA GLU A 42 -6.90 20.34 8.38
C GLU A 42 -5.85 19.23 8.61
N HIS A 43 -6.25 17.97 8.41
CA HIS A 43 -5.37 16.80 8.49
C HIS A 43 -4.78 16.52 7.11
N GLY A 44 -3.49 16.31 7.02
CA GLY A 44 -2.82 15.96 5.76
C GLY A 44 -3.01 14.49 5.36
N VAL A 45 -2.58 14.16 4.14
CA VAL A 45 -2.65 12.80 3.57
C VAL A 45 -1.92 11.78 4.43
N ALA A 46 -0.74 12.11 4.95
CA ALA A 46 0.04 11.25 5.86
C ALA A 46 -0.73 10.89 7.14
N TRP A 47 -1.50 11.83 7.71
CA TRP A 47 -2.38 11.55 8.84
C TRP A 47 -3.48 10.56 8.44
N TYR A 48 -4.13 10.80 7.30
CA TYR A 48 -5.21 9.94 6.80
C TYR A 48 -4.73 8.51 6.56
N ALA A 49 -3.63 8.32 5.86
CA ALA A 49 -3.05 7.00 5.61
C ALA A 49 -2.74 6.26 6.93
N ARG A 50 -2.15 6.96 7.90
CA ARG A 50 -1.86 6.39 9.23
C ARG A 50 -3.14 6.04 10.01
N ALA A 51 -4.11 6.94 10.06
CA ALA A 51 -5.37 6.72 10.77
C ALA A 51 -6.14 5.54 10.18
N LEU A 52 -6.29 5.53 8.84
CA LEU A 52 -6.99 4.46 8.13
C LEU A 52 -6.26 3.10 8.25
N GLY A 53 -4.94 3.07 8.07
CA GLY A 53 -4.17 1.83 8.19
C GLY A 53 -4.22 1.25 9.61
N THR A 54 -4.16 2.10 10.63
CA THR A 54 -4.29 1.66 12.04
C THR A 54 -5.68 1.11 12.31
N ALA A 55 -6.74 1.81 11.89
CA ALA A 55 -8.11 1.35 12.04
C ALA A 55 -8.36 0.04 11.27
N LEU A 56 -7.87 -0.05 10.02
CA LEU A 56 -8.03 -1.25 9.20
C LEU A 56 -7.33 -2.48 9.80
N LEU A 57 -6.11 -2.32 10.33
CA LEU A 57 -5.44 -3.44 11.00
C LEU A 57 -6.24 -3.90 12.21
N ALA A 58 -6.79 -2.97 13.00
CA ALA A 58 -7.61 -3.29 14.17
C ALA A 58 -8.91 -4.02 13.77
N THR A 59 -9.68 -3.50 12.80
CA THR A 59 -10.93 -4.14 12.35
C THR A 59 -10.66 -5.49 11.68
N ALA A 60 -9.63 -5.61 10.83
CA ALA A 60 -9.29 -6.86 10.17
C ALA A 60 -8.87 -7.97 11.15
N THR A 61 -8.34 -7.63 12.32
CA THR A 61 -7.90 -8.60 13.33
C THR A 61 -8.97 -8.87 14.39
N ALA A 62 -9.86 -7.91 14.72
CA ALA A 62 -10.91 -8.07 15.72
C ALA A 62 -11.95 -9.10 15.28
N GLU A 63 -12.36 -9.09 14.03
CA GLU A 63 -13.41 -9.95 13.47
C GLU A 63 -12.88 -10.80 12.30
N PRO A 64 -12.16 -11.90 12.57
CA PRO A 64 -11.50 -12.70 11.52
C PRO A 64 -12.45 -13.30 10.49
N ARG A 65 -13.75 -13.38 10.76
CA ARG A 65 -14.77 -13.88 9.81
C ARG A 65 -15.38 -12.79 8.95
N GLN A 66 -15.19 -11.51 9.30
CA GLN A 66 -15.68 -10.41 8.49
C GLN A 66 -14.87 -10.35 7.18
N PRO A 67 -15.51 -10.19 6.00
CA PRO A 67 -14.80 -9.91 4.76
C PRO A 67 -13.91 -8.67 4.87
N LEU A 68 -12.73 -8.68 4.25
CA LEU A 68 -11.78 -7.55 4.31
C LEU A 68 -12.39 -6.24 3.79
N ALA A 69 -13.28 -6.30 2.80
CA ALA A 69 -14.02 -5.12 2.34
C ALA A 69 -14.93 -4.54 3.44
N GLY A 70 -15.55 -5.39 4.26
CA GLY A 70 -16.33 -4.94 5.43
C GLY A 70 -15.45 -4.30 6.49
N ALA A 71 -14.29 -4.88 6.77
CA ALA A 71 -13.31 -4.31 7.70
C ALA A 71 -12.79 -2.94 7.20
N LEU A 72 -12.55 -2.80 5.90
CA LEU A 72 -12.17 -1.51 5.30
C LEU A 72 -13.30 -0.48 5.39
N ALA A 73 -14.55 -0.85 5.09
CA ALA A 73 -15.69 0.07 5.20
C ALA A 73 -15.87 0.59 6.63
N GLU A 74 -15.71 -0.29 7.61
CA GLU A 74 -15.77 0.08 9.03
C GLU A 74 -14.59 1.00 9.41
N ALA A 75 -13.37 0.68 9.00
CA ALA A 75 -12.20 1.53 9.25
C ALA A 75 -12.36 2.93 8.65
N ILE A 76 -12.87 3.04 7.40
CA ILE A 76 -13.17 4.34 6.78
C ILE A 76 -14.23 5.10 7.58
N ALA A 77 -15.28 4.43 8.06
CA ALA A 77 -16.30 5.06 8.89
C ALA A 77 -15.73 5.60 10.20
N GLN A 78 -14.88 4.81 10.88
CA GLN A 78 -14.20 5.24 12.10
C GLN A 78 -13.32 6.47 11.87
N VAL A 79 -12.52 6.50 10.79
CA VAL A 79 -11.66 7.65 10.47
C VAL A 79 -12.50 8.85 10.07
N ARG A 80 -13.55 8.68 9.27
CA ARG A 80 -14.50 9.75 8.94
C ARG A 80 -15.03 10.41 10.22
N ASP A 81 -15.46 9.62 11.19
CA ASP A 81 -16.03 10.14 12.43
C ASP A 81 -15.02 10.88 13.32
N GLN A 82 -13.71 10.66 13.13
CA GLN A 82 -12.65 11.40 13.83
C GLN A 82 -12.47 12.84 13.32
N HIS A 83 -12.84 13.14 12.08
CA HIS A 83 -12.55 14.45 11.49
C HIS A 83 -13.73 15.12 10.73
N LYS A 84 -14.93 14.53 10.76
CA LYS A 84 -16.12 15.08 10.08
C LYS A 84 -16.55 16.47 10.58
N ASP A 85 -16.23 16.81 11.81
CA ASP A 85 -16.64 18.07 12.44
C ASP A 85 -15.61 19.19 12.19
N THR A 86 -14.42 18.87 11.67
CA THR A 86 -13.32 19.81 11.41
C THR A 86 -12.92 19.88 9.94
N CYS A 87 -13.41 18.96 9.12
CA CYS A 87 -13.04 18.83 7.71
C CYS A 87 -14.26 18.76 6.79
N ASP A 88 -14.17 19.36 5.60
CA ASP A 88 -15.13 19.14 4.52
C ASP A 88 -14.82 17.84 3.79
N LEU A 89 -15.46 16.75 4.20
CA LEU A 89 -15.27 15.43 3.60
C LEU A 89 -15.87 15.30 2.19
N THR A 90 -16.61 16.33 1.71
CA THR A 90 -17.15 16.38 0.34
C THR A 90 -16.19 17.07 -0.62
N HIS A 91 -15.16 17.74 -0.11
CA HIS A 91 -14.19 18.44 -0.93
C HIS A 91 -13.49 17.47 -1.90
N PRO A 92 -13.36 17.80 -3.21
CA PRO A 92 -12.81 16.89 -4.21
C PRO A 92 -11.32 16.52 -3.97
N ALA A 93 -10.60 17.37 -3.23
CA ALA A 93 -9.20 17.14 -2.86
C ALA A 93 -9.03 16.61 -1.42
N THR A 94 -10.12 16.16 -0.77
CA THR A 94 -10.01 15.52 0.55
C THR A 94 -9.00 14.37 0.52
N PRO A 95 -8.22 14.15 1.59
CA PRO A 95 -7.21 13.09 1.64
C PRO A 95 -7.74 11.73 1.19
N ALA A 96 -6.94 11.02 0.43
CA ALA A 96 -7.24 9.68 -0.06
C ALA A 96 -5.99 8.78 0.11
N ALA A 97 -6.17 7.49 0.01
CA ALA A 97 -5.07 6.52 -0.01
C ALA A 97 -5.42 5.30 -0.86
N THR A 98 -4.42 4.68 -1.46
CA THR A 98 -4.52 3.29 -1.92
C THR A 98 -4.55 2.37 -0.71
N VAL A 99 -5.06 1.17 -0.83
CA VAL A 99 -5.12 0.23 0.30
C VAL A 99 -4.76 -1.17 -0.17
N THR A 100 -3.74 -1.76 0.44
CA THR A 100 -3.53 -3.20 0.37
C THR A 100 -3.55 -3.80 1.78
N THR A 101 -4.25 -4.89 1.94
CA THR A 101 -4.25 -5.65 3.20
C THR A 101 -4.30 -7.14 2.94
N VAL A 102 -3.66 -7.89 3.82
CA VAL A 102 -3.66 -9.35 3.83
C VAL A 102 -3.96 -9.87 5.22
N ARG A 103 -4.67 -11.00 5.30
CA ARG A 103 -5.02 -11.67 6.55
C ARG A 103 -4.88 -13.18 6.40
N ALA A 104 -4.25 -13.81 7.40
CA ALA A 104 -4.19 -15.26 7.48
C ALA A 104 -5.57 -15.85 7.77
N GLU A 105 -5.95 -16.85 6.98
CA GLU A 105 -7.17 -17.62 7.15
C GLU A 105 -6.89 -19.13 7.03
N PRO A 106 -7.78 -20.01 7.49
CA PRO A 106 -7.53 -21.46 7.45
C PRO A 106 -7.19 -22.01 6.06
N GLY A 107 -7.71 -21.39 4.99
CA GLY A 107 -7.50 -21.83 3.59
C GLY A 107 -6.29 -21.17 2.91
N GLY A 108 -5.69 -20.13 3.50
CA GLY A 108 -4.64 -19.36 2.84
C GLY A 108 -4.50 -17.95 3.37
N ILE A 109 -4.25 -17.01 2.46
CA ILE A 109 -4.16 -15.60 2.76
C ILE A 109 -5.29 -14.86 2.04
N ALA A 110 -6.24 -14.32 2.78
CA ALA A 110 -7.21 -13.38 2.23
C ALA A 110 -6.48 -12.07 1.89
N TYR A 111 -6.84 -11.47 0.75
CA TYR A 111 -6.29 -10.18 0.33
C TYR A 111 -7.38 -9.20 -0.05
N LEU A 112 -7.05 -7.93 0.07
CA LEU A 112 -7.77 -6.81 -0.50
C LEU A 112 -6.75 -5.87 -1.15
N ALA A 113 -7.06 -5.41 -2.36
CA ALA A 113 -6.31 -4.36 -3.05
C ALA A 113 -7.30 -3.32 -3.59
N LEU A 114 -7.05 -2.06 -3.26
CA LEU A 114 -7.78 -0.91 -3.77
C LEU A 114 -6.77 0.09 -4.33
N SER A 115 -6.84 0.37 -5.62
CA SER A 115 -5.92 1.19 -6.40
C SER A 115 -4.59 0.45 -6.70
N ASP A 116 -3.48 1.17 -6.91
CA ASP A 116 -2.28 0.72 -7.62
C ASP A 116 -1.16 0.17 -6.73
N SER A 117 -1.32 0.18 -5.40
CA SER A 117 -0.45 -0.61 -4.53
C SER A 117 -0.66 -2.11 -4.77
N SER A 118 0.39 -2.90 -4.58
CA SER A 118 0.42 -4.30 -5.01
C SER A 118 0.52 -5.27 -3.84
N VAL A 119 -0.21 -6.39 -3.96
CA VAL A 119 0.00 -7.63 -3.19
C VAL A 119 0.71 -8.63 -4.08
N ALA A 120 1.86 -9.16 -3.66
CA ALA A 120 2.61 -10.15 -4.43
C ALA A 120 2.77 -11.44 -3.62
N ALA A 121 2.27 -12.55 -4.16
CA ALA A 121 2.41 -13.86 -3.54
C ALA A 121 3.68 -14.57 -4.03
N ASP A 122 4.52 -14.97 -3.09
CA ASP A 122 5.77 -15.71 -3.32
C ASP A 122 5.54 -17.20 -3.12
N PHE A 123 5.75 -17.98 -4.19
CA PHE A 123 5.61 -19.43 -4.17
C PHE A 123 6.98 -20.13 -4.15
N GLY A 124 7.11 -21.14 -3.24
CA GLY A 124 8.37 -21.87 -3.06
C GLY A 124 8.66 -22.96 -4.10
N ASP A 125 7.77 -23.16 -5.06
CA ASP A 125 7.81 -24.25 -6.03
C ASP A 125 8.30 -23.86 -7.43
N GLY A 126 8.89 -22.66 -7.56
CA GLY A 126 9.42 -22.14 -8.81
C GLY A 126 8.35 -21.50 -9.73
N ARG A 127 7.11 -21.42 -9.30
CA ARG A 127 6.09 -20.62 -10.01
C ARG A 127 6.46 -19.15 -9.99
N PRO A 128 6.11 -18.38 -11.04
CA PRO A 128 6.19 -16.92 -11.00
C PRO A 128 5.34 -16.37 -9.84
N PRO A 129 5.73 -15.26 -9.23
CA PRO A 129 4.89 -14.61 -8.22
C PRO A 129 3.56 -14.19 -8.82
N LEU A 130 2.49 -14.34 -8.05
CA LEU A 130 1.17 -13.81 -8.40
C LEU A 130 1.10 -12.35 -7.94
N ILE A 131 0.91 -11.44 -8.89
CA ILE A 131 0.80 -10.01 -8.60
C ILE A 131 -0.67 -9.61 -8.69
N LEU A 132 -1.15 -9.01 -7.60
CA LEU A 132 -2.52 -8.57 -7.45
C LEU A 132 -2.47 -7.05 -7.19
N THR A 133 -3.04 -6.31 -8.09
CA THR A 133 -3.20 -4.85 -8.00
C THR A 133 -4.56 -4.49 -8.58
N ASP A 134 -5.12 -3.40 -8.12
CA ASP A 134 -6.35 -2.84 -8.67
C ASP A 134 -6.04 -1.42 -9.17
N ARG A 135 -6.57 -1.04 -10.32
CA ARG A 135 -6.36 0.28 -10.92
C ARG A 135 -7.55 1.22 -10.71
N HIS A 136 -8.46 0.88 -9.80
CA HIS A 136 -9.59 1.70 -9.45
C HIS A 136 -9.18 2.87 -8.53
N ARG A 137 -10.16 3.70 -8.20
CA ARG A 137 -9.91 4.92 -7.42
C ARG A 137 -9.50 4.62 -5.98
N ALA A 138 -8.54 5.40 -5.47
CA ALA A 138 -8.09 5.34 -4.08
C ALA A 138 -9.25 5.53 -3.06
N ALA A 139 -9.10 4.89 -1.90
CA ALA A 139 -10.04 5.01 -0.79
C ALA A 139 -10.07 6.45 -0.26
N ARG A 140 -11.26 7.01 -0.16
CA ARG A 140 -11.53 8.30 0.47
C ARG A 140 -12.39 8.08 1.73
N ALA A 141 -12.77 9.16 2.38
CA ALA A 141 -13.60 9.11 3.60
C ALA A 141 -15.05 8.61 3.38
N ARG A 142 -15.28 7.77 2.37
CA ARG A 142 -16.57 7.17 2.04
C ARG A 142 -16.51 5.66 2.17
N PRO A 143 -17.31 5.05 3.08
CA PRO A 143 -17.31 3.60 3.30
C PRO A 143 -17.65 2.76 2.06
N ASP A 144 -18.40 3.32 1.11
CA ASP A 144 -18.76 2.67 -0.16
C ASP A 144 -17.53 2.42 -1.07
N ALA A 145 -16.44 3.18 -0.90
CA ALA A 145 -15.20 2.93 -1.63
C ALA A 145 -14.62 1.53 -1.39
N ALA A 146 -14.92 0.92 -0.25
CA ALA A 146 -14.49 -0.45 0.06
C ALA A 146 -15.11 -1.52 -0.85
N ALA A 147 -16.27 -1.21 -1.46
CA ALA A 147 -16.94 -2.14 -2.38
C ALA A 147 -16.23 -2.26 -3.75
N ASP A 148 -15.41 -1.25 -4.09
CA ASP A 148 -14.65 -1.21 -5.34
C ASP A 148 -13.34 -2.01 -5.26
N ALA A 149 -12.95 -2.45 -4.05
CA ALA A 149 -11.70 -3.15 -3.84
C ALA A 149 -11.71 -4.57 -4.43
N ALA A 150 -10.63 -4.94 -5.11
CA ALA A 150 -10.39 -6.32 -5.50
C ALA A 150 -10.10 -7.18 -4.25
N THR A 151 -10.83 -8.26 -4.07
CA THR A 151 -10.67 -9.17 -2.93
C THR A 151 -10.58 -10.61 -3.38
N GLY A 152 -9.93 -11.44 -2.59
CA GLY A 152 -9.84 -12.88 -2.87
C GLY A 152 -9.02 -13.63 -1.85
N MET A 153 -8.68 -14.87 -2.21
CA MET A 153 -7.91 -15.80 -1.39
C MET A 153 -6.72 -16.33 -2.18
N ILE A 154 -5.53 -16.21 -1.61
CA ILE A 154 -4.32 -16.85 -2.10
C ILE A 154 -4.20 -18.20 -1.39
N PRO A 155 -4.29 -19.35 -2.11
CA PRO A 155 -4.21 -20.65 -1.47
C PRO A 155 -2.89 -20.88 -0.74
N ARG A 156 -2.96 -21.56 0.42
CA ARG A 156 -1.77 -21.82 1.24
C ARG A 156 -0.75 -22.75 0.57
N ALA A 157 -1.20 -23.60 -0.35
CA ALA A 157 -0.35 -24.61 -0.98
C ALA A 157 0.79 -23.99 -1.80
N GLY A 158 2.02 -24.28 -1.39
CA GLY A 158 3.25 -23.76 -2.01
C GLY A 158 3.56 -22.28 -1.69
N LEU A 159 2.69 -21.58 -0.95
CA LEU A 159 2.89 -20.20 -0.59
C LEU A 159 3.98 -20.06 0.49
N ARG A 160 5.06 -19.36 0.16
CA ARG A 160 6.21 -19.10 1.04
C ARG A 160 6.06 -17.80 1.79
N GLY A 161 5.49 -16.79 1.14
CA GLY A 161 5.30 -15.47 1.71
C GLY A 161 4.43 -14.57 0.86
N VAL A 162 4.12 -13.41 1.41
CA VAL A 162 3.36 -12.36 0.71
C VAL A 162 4.06 -11.02 0.92
N ALA A 163 4.22 -10.27 -0.16
CA ALA A 163 4.72 -8.89 -0.11
C ALA A 163 3.58 -7.90 -0.34
N LEU A 164 3.64 -6.76 0.35
CA LEU A 164 2.84 -5.57 0.08
C LEU A 164 3.81 -4.47 -0.38
N LEU A 165 3.49 -3.76 -1.46
CA LEU A 165 4.35 -2.72 -2.03
C LEU A 165 3.51 -1.52 -2.46
N SER A 166 3.97 -0.30 -2.11
CA SER A 166 3.45 0.93 -2.72
C SER A 166 3.94 1.08 -4.17
N ASP A 167 3.32 1.97 -4.92
CA ASP A 167 3.70 2.24 -6.30
C ASP A 167 5.14 2.77 -6.39
N GLY A 168 5.59 3.60 -5.43
CA GLY A 168 6.98 4.04 -5.36
C GLY A 168 7.98 2.89 -5.21
N ALA A 169 7.62 1.82 -4.48
CA ALA A 169 8.47 0.63 -4.37
C ALA A 169 8.44 -0.21 -5.65
N THR A 170 7.32 -0.25 -6.39
CA THR A 170 7.22 -1.03 -7.64
C THR A 170 7.81 -0.33 -8.84
N ARG A 171 8.20 0.97 -8.77
CA ARG A 171 8.87 1.71 -9.87
C ARG A 171 10.06 0.98 -10.46
N ILE A 172 10.78 0.19 -9.66
CA ILE A 172 11.95 -0.58 -10.12
C ILE A 172 11.58 -1.55 -11.26
N THR A 173 10.37 -2.07 -11.25
CA THR A 173 9.85 -2.98 -12.27
C THR A 173 8.92 -2.28 -13.25
N ASP A 174 7.96 -1.50 -12.77
CA ASP A 174 6.87 -0.96 -13.60
C ASP A 174 7.32 0.24 -14.45
N LEU A 175 8.18 1.10 -13.91
CA LEU A 175 8.67 2.30 -14.57
C LEU A 175 10.10 2.13 -15.11
N TYR A 176 11.03 1.74 -14.24
CA TYR A 176 12.45 1.66 -14.58
C TYR A 176 12.81 0.39 -15.35
N GLN A 177 12.01 -0.67 -15.23
CA GLN A 177 12.22 -1.97 -15.89
C GLN A 177 13.61 -2.57 -15.61
N LEU A 178 14.16 -2.30 -14.43
CA LEU A 178 15.47 -2.78 -14.02
C LEU A 178 15.42 -4.17 -13.38
N LEU A 179 14.31 -4.53 -12.73
CA LEU A 179 14.09 -5.84 -12.14
C LEU A 179 12.72 -6.40 -12.58
N PRO A 180 12.66 -7.64 -13.07
CA PRO A 180 11.37 -8.32 -13.24
C PRO A 180 10.80 -8.75 -11.88
N TRP A 181 9.49 -8.94 -11.78
CA TRP A 181 8.81 -9.30 -10.54
C TRP A 181 9.43 -10.49 -9.76
N PRO A 182 9.87 -11.59 -10.40
CA PRO A 182 10.56 -12.66 -9.67
C PRO A 182 11.81 -12.16 -8.93
N ALA A 183 12.63 -11.32 -9.56
CA ALA A 183 13.82 -10.76 -8.93
C ALA A 183 13.48 -9.75 -7.82
N VAL A 184 12.39 -8.99 -7.95
CA VAL A 184 11.87 -8.12 -6.87
C VAL A 184 11.55 -8.96 -5.63
N ILE A 185 10.83 -10.06 -5.80
CA ILE A 185 10.48 -10.96 -4.69
C ILE A 185 11.72 -11.60 -4.07
N ASP A 186 12.67 -12.06 -4.89
CA ASP A 186 13.93 -12.62 -4.41
C ASP A 186 14.71 -11.60 -3.56
N VAL A 187 14.83 -10.35 -4.04
CA VAL A 187 15.50 -9.27 -3.29
C VAL A 187 14.81 -9.01 -1.95
N ILE A 188 13.49 -8.90 -1.92
CA ILE A 188 12.75 -8.62 -0.69
C ILE A 188 12.87 -9.79 0.30
N ARG A 189 12.73 -11.01 -0.18
CA ARG A 189 12.80 -12.22 0.63
C ARG A 189 14.19 -12.44 1.23
N ASP A 190 15.23 -12.34 0.40
CA ASP A 190 16.58 -12.77 0.78
C ASP A 190 17.40 -11.63 1.41
N HIS A 191 17.09 -10.36 1.08
CA HIS A 191 17.84 -9.18 1.52
C HIS A 191 17.00 -8.13 2.25
N GLY A 192 15.69 -8.37 2.36
CA GLY A 192 14.71 -7.49 3.01
C GLY A 192 14.24 -6.32 2.16
N PRO A 193 13.05 -5.75 2.51
CA PRO A 193 12.42 -4.65 1.77
C PRO A 193 13.30 -3.42 1.61
N GLY A 194 14.10 -3.07 2.63
CA GLY A 194 15.01 -1.92 2.55
C GLY A 194 16.08 -2.04 1.46
N ARG A 195 16.42 -3.27 1.02
CA ARG A 195 17.34 -3.44 -0.12
C ARG A 195 16.68 -3.05 -1.42
N LEU A 196 15.41 -3.41 -1.61
CA LEU A 196 14.63 -3.01 -2.77
C LEU A 196 14.52 -1.49 -2.86
N ILE A 197 14.12 -0.83 -1.77
CA ILE A 197 13.97 0.63 -1.71
C ILE A 197 15.30 1.32 -2.04
N ARG A 198 16.44 0.85 -1.53
CA ARG A 198 17.75 1.40 -1.91
C ARG A 198 18.04 1.26 -3.42
N GLN A 199 17.58 0.22 -4.08
CA GLN A 199 17.74 0.07 -5.53
C GLN A 199 16.86 1.06 -6.30
N VAL A 200 15.61 1.31 -5.83
CA VAL A 200 14.76 2.38 -6.36
C VAL A 200 15.45 3.73 -6.24
N ARG A 201 15.94 4.09 -5.05
CA ARG A 201 16.66 5.35 -4.82
C ARG A 201 17.94 5.48 -5.67
N ALA A 202 18.66 4.40 -5.90
CA ALA A 202 19.83 4.39 -6.78
C ALA A 202 19.45 4.67 -8.25
N ALA A 203 18.33 4.13 -8.72
CA ALA A 203 17.82 4.42 -10.06
C ALA A 203 17.39 5.89 -10.19
N GLU A 204 16.67 6.43 -9.19
CA GLU A 204 16.26 7.84 -9.14
C GLU A 204 17.47 8.79 -9.13
N ALA A 205 18.49 8.49 -8.31
CA ALA A 205 19.73 9.26 -8.25
C ALA A 205 20.55 9.21 -9.56
N GLY A 206 20.41 8.12 -10.32
CA GLY A 206 21.03 7.97 -11.64
C GLY A 206 20.30 8.71 -12.76
N ASP A 207 19.12 9.25 -12.50
CA ASP A 207 18.27 10.00 -13.42
C ASP A 207 17.56 11.16 -12.71
N PRO A 208 18.32 12.14 -12.18
CA PRO A 208 17.78 13.17 -11.29
C PRO A 208 16.80 14.11 -11.99
N ASP A 209 16.88 14.24 -13.29
CA ASP A 209 16.02 15.13 -14.09
C ASP A 209 14.86 14.37 -14.77
N GLY A 210 14.80 13.03 -14.63
CA GLY A 210 13.76 12.21 -15.24
C GLY A 210 13.82 12.12 -16.76
N GLU A 211 15.00 12.31 -17.34
CA GLU A 211 15.18 12.27 -18.81
C GLU A 211 15.10 10.84 -19.36
N ARG A 212 15.69 9.89 -18.64
CA ARG A 212 15.69 8.48 -19.03
C ARG A 212 14.34 7.81 -18.76
N TRP A 213 13.74 8.15 -17.62
CA TRP A 213 12.44 7.63 -17.18
C TRP A 213 11.51 8.80 -16.82
N PRO A 214 10.78 9.36 -17.82
CA PRO A 214 9.87 10.49 -17.58
C PRO A 214 8.81 10.14 -16.54
N ARG A 215 8.66 11.00 -15.51
CA ARG A 215 7.78 10.80 -14.38
C ARG A 215 7.31 12.11 -13.76
N ALA A 216 6.10 12.12 -13.23
CA ALA A 216 5.51 13.32 -12.62
C ALA A 216 6.20 13.73 -11.31
N LYS A 217 6.57 12.75 -10.49
CA LYS A 217 7.36 12.94 -9.27
C LYS A 217 8.75 12.33 -9.50
N LEU A 218 9.81 13.08 -9.28
CA LEU A 218 11.19 12.60 -9.43
C LEU A 218 11.48 11.45 -8.46
N SER A 219 11.04 11.57 -7.21
CA SER A 219 11.00 10.48 -6.23
C SER A 219 9.62 10.41 -5.59
N ASP A 220 9.18 9.23 -5.23
CA ASP A 220 7.95 8.99 -4.49
C ASP A 220 8.23 8.29 -3.18
N ASP A 221 7.29 8.38 -2.24
CA ASP A 221 7.36 7.57 -1.04
C ASP A 221 7.41 6.08 -1.45
N ALA A 222 8.29 5.31 -0.84
CA ALA A 222 8.48 3.91 -1.23
C ALA A 222 8.41 3.01 0.01
N THR A 223 7.42 2.14 0.02
CA THR A 223 7.15 1.26 1.16
C THR A 223 6.97 -0.17 0.70
N ALA A 224 7.60 -1.09 1.41
CA ALA A 224 7.43 -2.52 1.17
C ALA A 224 7.43 -3.31 2.48
N LEU A 225 6.59 -4.35 2.52
CA LEU A 225 6.52 -5.32 3.59
C LEU A 225 6.63 -6.72 2.98
N TYR A 226 7.33 -7.62 3.66
CA TYR A 226 7.32 -9.05 3.36
C TYR A 226 6.92 -9.84 4.61
N TRP A 227 5.83 -10.58 4.48
CA TRP A 227 5.36 -11.51 5.49
C TRP A 227 5.79 -12.93 5.11
N HIS A 228 6.77 -13.43 5.82
CA HIS A 228 7.23 -14.81 5.67
C HIS A 228 6.25 -15.77 6.35
N LEU A 229 5.78 -16.76 5.61
CA LEU A 229 4.83 -17.75 6.10
C LEU A 229 5.58 -19.05 6.45
N THR A 230 5.61 -19.36 7.72
CA THR A 230 6.15 -20.63 8.25
C THR A 230 5.16 -21.77 8.16
#